data_2cb1e39bb2ab794c8c285b54eb4696c0
#
_entry.id   2cb1e39bb2ab794c8c285b54eb4696c0
#
_cell.length_a   1.000
_cell.length_b   1.000
_cell.length_c   1.000
_cell.angle_alpha   90.00
_cell.angle_beta   90.00
_cell.angle_gamma   90.00
#
_symmetry.space_group_name_H-M   'P 1'
#
loop_
_entity.id
_entity.type
_entity.pdbx_description
1 polymer ?
#
loop_
_entity_poly.entity_id
_entity_poly.type
_entity_poly.pdbx_seq_one_letter_code
_entity_poly.pdbx_strand_id
1 'polypeptide(L)'
;MAARRTLLLCANDIRTASSSNVNTFLPRRLLVRQSNIRLCVSRQRDVRYFSCSRLRWQEAGDQPVIDRTRSKLFKDADEAVADLKSGSTIFSAGFGLCGTAAIHRRGVDSLNNLTAVSNNAGAAGAGGLSPLTKSGQITRCILSYLGNNKKLEQKYLTGEIAIELCPQGTLAERIRAGGSGIPAFYTPTGVHTFIQTGEIPTRMGPADSDTKKSVVVEGGKPRETRIFNGRTYVMETALTGDVAIIRAWKVDEAGNCQFRYTTKAFGPIMAKAARLTIVEAENIVPLGSIDPNDVHLPGIFVDRIVPATVEKKLEIKKTRPSGNDSGYESEASTSSTQSDAKSEALVRRDRIARRAAKELKHGMYVNLGVGMPTLAPSFLPSDVKVWIQSENGILGMGAYPTEEEVDPDIINAGKETVTLVPGASTFDSSESFGMIRGGHVDVSILGALQVSAAGDLANYMIPGKVFKGMGGAMDLVSNPDQTKIVVTTDHVDKYGQSKIVENCSLPLTGARVVSTIITDLCVFQVDRAMGTLTLTELAPGVTVDEIKEKTAANFAVAENLGKME
;
A
#
# COMPACT_ATOMS: atom_id res chain seq x y z
N MET A 1 37.77 -6.49 -44.33
CA MET A 1 38.79 -5.44 -44.14
C MET A 1 38.54 -4.91 -42.73
N ALA A 2 39.26 -5.41 -41.73
CA ALA A 2 40.50 -4.93 -41.15
C ALA A 2 40.37 -3.51 -40.60
N ALA A 3 40.56 -3.18 -39.34
CA ALA A 3 41.54 -3.54 -38.30
C ALA A 3 40.97 -3.05 -36.92
N ARG A 4 41.05 -3.73 -35.79
CA ARG A 4 42.09 -4.14 -34.86
C ARG A 4 42.97 -3.04 -34.26
N ARG A 5 43.06 -3.13 -32.92
CA ARG A 5 44.14 -2.73 -31.94
C ARG A 5 43.85 -1.43 -31.17
N THR A 6 44.11 -1.28 -29.85
CA THR A 6 45.11 -1.91 -28.97
C THR A 6 44.75 -1.69 -27.49
N LEU A 7 44.93 -2.72 -26.66
CA LEU A 7 45.09 -2.68 -25.20
C LEU A 7 46.45 -2.04 -24.84
N LEU A 8 46.55 -1.38 -23.70
CA LEU A 8 47.82 -1.28 -22.95
C LEU A 8 47.55 -1.25 -21.44
N LEU A 9 48.01 -2.27 -20.79
CA LEU A 9 48.26 -2.46 -19.35
C LEU A 9 49.40 -1.55 -18.88
N CYS A 10 49.39 -1.09 -17.64
CA CYS A 10 50.59 -0.94 -16.82
C CYS A 10 50.27 -1.29 -15.37
N ALA A 11 50.88 -2.35 -14.91
CA ALA A 11 51.02 -2.78 -13.53
C ALA A 11 52.44 -2.42 -13.02
N ASN A 12 52.61 -2.57 -11.70
CA ASN A 12 53.82 -2.52 -10.88
C ASN A 12 54.23 -1.13 -10.37
N ASP A 13 54.56 -0.93 -9.10
CA ASP A 13 55.44 -1.72 -8.25
C ASP A 13 55.18 -1.53 -6.75
N ILE A 14 55.37 -2.63 -6.04
CA ILE A 14 55.51 -2.76 -4.60
C ILE A 14 56.96 -2.49 -4.23
N ARG A 15 57.27 -1.70 -3.19
CA ARG A 15 58.44 -1.94 -2.36
C ARG A 15 58.23 -1.53 -0.89
N THR A 16 58.48 -2.49 -0.08
CA THR A 16 58.69 -2.62 1.34
C THR A 16 59.80 -1.76 1.91
N ALA A 17 59.66 -1.24 3.10
CA ALA A 17 60.76 -1.13 4.07
C ALA A 17 60.19 -1.13 5.51
N SER A 18 60.80 -1.99 6.26
CA SER A 18 60.59 -2.35 7.66
C SER A 18 61.34 -1.45 8.64
N SER A 19 60.91 -1.56 9.87
CA SER A 19 61.62 -1.61 11.15
C SER A 19 61.62 -0.42 12.10
N SER A 20 61.04 -0.73 13.24
CA SER A 20 61.54 -0.60 14.62
C SER A 20 61.75 0.82 15.22
N ASN A 21 61.07 1.19 16.28
CA ASN A 21 61.50 0.99 17.66
C ASN A 21 60.56 1.61 18.70
N VAL A 22 60.40 0.88 19.75
CA VAL A 22 59.85 1.12 21.06
C VAL A 22 60.41 2.43 21.73
N ASN A 23 59.53 3.26 22.39
CA ASN A 23 59.77 3.61 23.80
C ASN A 23 58.58 4.28 24.45
N THR A 24 58.22 3.72 25.57
CA THR A 24 57.43 4.19 26.70
C THR A 24 57.80 5.59 27.21
N PHE A 25 56.79 6.40 27.60
CA PHE A 25 56.79 7.24 28.82
C PHE A 25 55.43 7.84 29.10
N LEU A 26 54.83 7.51 30.25
CA LEU A 26 53.87 8.25 31.04
C LEU A 26 54.66 8.90 32.19
N PRO A 27 54.16 9.82 33.04
CA PRO A 27 53.04 10.79 32.95
C PRO A 27 53.46 12.21 33.46
N ARG A 28 52.63 13.21 33.26
CA ARG A 28 52.58 14.35 34.22
C ARG A 28 51.25 15.09 34.21
N ARG A 29 50.64 15.12 35.39
CA ARG A 29 49.56 16.02 35.77
C ARG A 29 50.01 17.46 35.68
N LEU A 30 49.14 18.34 35.18
CA LEU A 30 49.20 19.77 35.47
C LEU A 30 47.79 20.31 35.74
N LEU A 31 47.61 20.76 36.96
CA LEU A 31 46.54 21.61 37.44
C LEU A 31 46.75 23.03 36.88
N VAL A 32 45.77 23.66 36.29
CA VAL A 32 45.68 25.11 36.17
C VAL A 32 44.23 25.60 36.21
N ARG A 33 43.92 26.22 37.30
CA ARG A 33 43.13 27.44 37.59
C ARG A 33 41.89 27.76 36.76
N GLN A 34 40.81 27.90 37.50
CA GLN A 34 39.61 28.66 37.19
C GLN A 34 39.97 30.13 36.86
N SER A 35 39.42 30.64 35.79
CA SER A 35 39.24 32.10 35.62
C SER A 35 37.84 32.35 35.04
N ASN A 36 37.15 33.21 35.75
CA ASN A 36 35.81 33.74 35.48
C ASN A 36 35.72 34.36 34.09
N ILE A 37 34.70 33.95 33.30
CA ILE A 37 34.20 34.75 32.18
C ILE A 37 32.71 34.95 32.38
N ARG A 38 32.31 36.20 32.37
CA ARG A 38 30.95 36.70 32.55
C ARG A 38 30.03 36.20 31.44
N LEU A 39 28.84 35.80 31.84
CA LEU A 39 27.70 35.55 30.97
C LEU A 39 27.33 36.79 30.18
N CYS A 40 27.34 36.68 28.87
CA CYS A 40 26.57 37.54 27.99
C CYS A 40 25.28 36.79 27.65
N VAL A 41 24.16 37.30 28.15
CA VAL A 41 22.82 36.78 27.89
C VAL A 41 22.46 37.12 26.44
N SER A 42 22.44 36.14 25.56
CA SER A 42 21.78 36.25 24.26
C SER A 42 20.61 35.29 24.20
N ARG A 43 19.45 35.83 23.90
CA ARG A 43 18.12 35.29 23.72
C ARG A 43 18.10 33.78 23.39
N GLN A 44 17.52 33.00 24.29
CA GLN A 44 17.05 31.65 24.03
C GLN A 44 16.06 31.71 22.88
N ARG A 45 16.42 31.16 21.73
CA ARG A 45 15.46 30.63 20.78
C ARG A 45 14.94 29.34 21.37
N ASP A 46 13.63 29.26 21.58
CA ASP A 46 12.91 28.02 21.95
C ASP A 46 13.23 26.92 20.96
N VAL A 47 14.20 26.11 21.26
CA VAL A 47 14.37 24.80 20.65
C VAL A 47 13.30 23.94 21.30
N ARG A 48 12.13 23.87 20.66
CA ARG A 48 11.14 22.86 21.01
C ARG A 48 11.76 21.51 20.71
N TYR A 49 12.24 20.84 21.74
CA TYR A 49 12.52 19.42 21.66
C TYR A 49 11.22 18.74 21.29
N PHE A 50 11.12 18.26 20.06
CA PHE A 50 10.09 17.31 19.71
C PHE A 50 10.24 16.14 20.67
N SER A 51 9.29 16.01 21.58
CA SER A 51 9.08 14.79 22.33
C SER A 51 8.77 13.71 21.29
N CYS A 52 9.79 13.01 20.83
CA CYS A 52 9.63 11.71 20.28
C CYS A 52 8.81 10.95 21.32
N SER A 53 7.55 10.66 21.01
CA SER A 53 6.75 9.80 21.88
C SER A 53 7.65 8.61 22.16
N ARG A 54 8.12 8.50 23.41
CA ARG A 54 8.93 7.36 23.83
C ARG A 54 8.18 6.15 23.35
N LEU A 55 8.74 5.44 22.37
CA LEU A 55 8.52 4.01 22.24
C LEU A 55 8.92 3.50 23.63
N ARG A 56 7.96 3.45 24.54
CA ARG A 56 8.17 2.80 25.83
C ARG A 56 8.37 1.34 25.47
N TRP A 57 9.61 0.94 25.45
CA TRP A 57 9.93 -0.44 25.78
C TRP A 57 9.35 -0.61 27.19
N GLN A 58 8.19 -1.24 27.28
CA GLN A 58 7.62 -1.62 28.56
C GLN A 58 8.69 -2.40 29.29
N GLU A 59 8.77 -2.19 30.60
CA GLU A 59 9.77 -2.86 31.45
C GLU A 59 9.75 -4.37 31.18
N ALA A 60 10.91 -5.00 31.21
CA ALA A 60 11.14 -6.38 30.75
C ALA A 60 10.23 -7.46 31.40
N GLY A 61 9.45 -7.11 32.43
CA GLY A 61 8.50 -8.00 33.10
C GLY A 61 7.17 -8.24 32.40
N ASP A 62 6.76 -7.38 31.43
CA ASP A 62 5.41 -7.42 30.84
C ASP A 62 5.34 -8.02 29.42
N GLN A 63 6.46 -8.46 28.88
CA GLN A 63 6.52 -8.93 27.48
C GLN A 63 6.50 -10.46 27.39
N PRO A 64 5.97 -11.02 26.27
CA PRO A 64 6.07 -12.45 26.00
C PRO A 64 7.52 -12.94 26.09
N VAL A 65 7.74 -14.06 26.75
CA VAL A 65 9.07 -14.64 26.92
C VAL A 65 9.50 -15.34 25.63
N ILE A 66 10.62 -14.90 25.04
CA ILE A 66 11.28 -15.56 23.91
C ILE A 66 12.38 -16.46 24.46
N ASP A 67 12.09 -17.73 24.63
CA ASP A 67 13.06 -18.73 25.02
C ASP A 67 13.67 -19.40 23.79
N ARG A 68 14.87 -18.96 23.41
CA ARG A 68 15.58 -19.48 22.23
C ARG A 68 16.23 -20.85 22.45
N THR A 69 16.20 -21.37 23.64
CA THR A 69 16.70 -22.73 23.95
C THR A 69 15.63 -23.79 23.78
N ARG A 70 14.37 -23.38 23.67
CA ARG A 70 13.20 -24.24 23.51
C ARG A 70 12.93 -24.49 22.02
N SER A 71 12.27 -25.61 21.70
CA SER A 71 11.70 -25.85 20.38
C SER A 71 10.73 -24.72 20.01
N LYS A 72 10.80 -24.27 18.75
CA LYS A 72 9.84 -23.29 18.19
C LYS A 72 8.48 -23.88 17.87
N LEU A 73 8.37 -25.21 17.84
CA LEU A 73 7.12 -25.91 17.56
C LEU A 73 6.19 -25.86 18.77
N PHE A 74 5.00 -25.33 18.56
CA PHE A 74 3.91 -25.28 19.52
C PHE A 74 2.81 -26.25 19.08
N LYS A 75 2.10 -26.81 20.04
CA LYS A 75 1.04 -27.78 19.78
C LYS A 75 -0.07 -27.20 18.92
N ASP A 76 -0.49 -25.99 19.27
CA ASP A 76 -1.59 -25.30 18.61
C ASP A 76 -1.49 -23.77 18.78
N ALA A 77 -2.38 -23.07 18.10
CA ALA A 77 -2.41 -21.61 18.13
C ALA A 77 -2.84 -21.04 19.50
N ASP A 78 -3.62 -21.77 20.31
CA ASP A 78 -4.06 -21.31 21.62
C ASP A 78 -2.88 -21.30 22.61
N GLU A 79 -2.04 -22.34 22.58
CA GLU A 79 -0.78 -22.36 23.34
C GLU A 79 0.15 -21.22 22.89
N ALA A 80 0.26 -21.00 21.56
CA ALA A 80 1.16 -20.00 21.02
C ALA A 80 0.77 -18.55 21.36
N VAL A 81 -0.49 -18.27 21.70
CA VAL A 81 -0.97 -16.92 22.08
C VAL A 81 -1.27 -16.78 23.57
N ALA A 82 -1.02 -17.82 24.38
CA ALA A 82 -1.48 -17.87 25.78
C ALA A 82 -0.91 -16.75 26.66
N ASP A 83 0.32 -16.32 26.42
CA ASP A 83 1.04 -15.29 27.18
C ASP A 83 0.97 -13.88 26.60
N LEU A 84 0.20 -13.67 25.50
CA LEU A 84 0.01 -12.33 24.95
C LEU A 84 -0.68 -11.41 25.95
N LYS A 85 -0.26 -10.16 25.99
CA LYS A 85 -0.71 -9.15 26.96
C LYS A 85 -1.68 -8.16 26.35
N SER A 86 -2.62 -7.69 27.15
CA SER A 86 -3.46 -6.53 26.81
C SER A 86 -2.59 -5.30 26.54
N GLY A 87 -3.04 -4.45 25.62
CA GLY A 87 -2.27 -3.28 25.16
C GLY A 87 -1.23 -3.58 24.07
N SER A 88 -1.02 -4.84 23.70
CA SER A 88 -0.04 -5.21 22.66
C SER A 88 -0.40 -4.67 21.29
N THR A 89 0.64 -4.32 20.52
CA THR A 89 0.55 -4.01 19.09
C THR A 89 0.73 -5.30 18.29
N ILE A 90 -0.31 -5.68 17.56
CA ILE A 90 -0.34 -6.91 16.76
C ILE A 90 -0.24 -6.57 15.28
N PHE A 91 0.77 -7.11 14.63
CA PHE A 91 0.89 -7.16 13.18
C PHE A 91 0.13 -8.38 12.65
N SER A 92 -0.86 -8.15 11.81
CA SER A 92 -1.68 -9.20 11.21
C SER A 92 -1.43 -9.20 9.71
N ALA A 93 -0.60 -10.12 9.26
CA ALA A 93 -0.28 -10.29 7.86
C ALA A 93 -1.38 -11.06 7.11
N GLY A 94 -1.43 -10.84 5.80
CA GLY A 94 -2.41 -11.41 4.89
C GLY A 94 -3.17 -10.33 4.16
N PHE A 95 -3.56 -10.61 2.92
CA PHE A 95 -4.25 -9.63 2.09
C PHE A 95 -5.77 -9.79 2.25
N GLY A 96 -6.27 -9.59 3.47
CA GLY A 96 -7.70 -9.62 3.83
C GLY A 96 -8.08 -10.62 4.93
N LEU A 97 -7.81 -11.88 4.76
CA LEU A 97 -8.24 -12.94 5.69
C LEU A 97 -7.01 -13.64 6.29
N CYS A 98 -6.64 -13.26 7.51
CA CYS A 98 -5.59 -13.93 8.28
C CYS A 98 -6.14 -14.55 9.57
N GLY A 99 -5.45 -15.56 10.08
CA GLY A 99 -5.90 -16.33 11.23
C GLY A 99 -5.69 -15.58 12.54
N THR A 100 -6.76 -15.06 13.12
CA THR A 100 -6.76 -14.43 14.46
C THR A 100 -7.70 -15.15 15.44
N ALA A 101 -8.14 -16.36 15.10
CA ALA A 101 -9.15 -17.11 15.86
C ALA A 101 -8.72 -17.42 17.29
N ALA A 102 -7.47 -17.80 17.53
CA ALA A 102 -6.95 -18.09 18.85
C ALA A 102 -6.96 -16.85 19.77
N ILE A 103 -6.58 -15.68 19.22
CA ILE A 103 -6.67 -14.39 19.96
C ILE A 103 -8.13 -14.09 20.32
N HIS A 104 -9.05 -14.30 19.38
CA HIS A 104 -10.48 -14.08 19.61
C HIS A 104 -11.04 -14.99 20.72
N ARG A 105 -10.63 -16.27 20.76
CA ARG A 105 -11.05 -17.22 21.81
C ARG A 105 -10.63 -16.82 23.23
N ARG A 106 -9.54 -16.06 23.37
CA ARG A 106 -9.14 -15.54 24.69
C ARG A 106 -10.14 -14.56 25.30
N GLY A 107 -11.01 -13.96 24.49
CA GLY A 107 -12.05 -13.05 24.93
C GLY A 107 -11.54 -11.68 25.40
N VAL A 108 -12.45 -10.70 25.44
CA VAL A 108 -12.14 -9.31 25.78
C VAL A 108 -11.73 -9.11 27.24
N ASP A 109 -12.22 -9.96 28.14
CA ASP A 109 -11.89 -9.86 29.58
C ASP A 109 -10.44 -10.26 29.88
N SER A 110 -9.89 -11.15 29.06
CA SER A 110 -8.51 -11.67 29.25
C SER A 110 -7.49 -10.95 28.36
N LEU A 111 -7.89 -10.46 27.19
CA LEU A 111 -6.99 -9.85 26.21
C LEU A 111 -7.69 -8.72 25.48
N ASN A 112 -7.36 -7.48 25.82
CA ASN A 112 -8.03 -6.28 25.34
C ASN A 112 -7.07 -5.13 25.08
N ASN A 113 -7.62 -3.98 24.67
CA ASN A 113 -6.89 -2.76 24.36
C ASN A 113 -5.77 -2.97 23.33
N LEU A 114 -6.00 -3.86 22.37
CA LEU A 114 -5.03 -4.18 21.34
C LEU A 114 -4.98 -3.09 20.28
N THR A 115 -3.77 -2.83 19.79
CA THR A 115 -3.55 -2.06 18.55
C THR A 115 -3.26 -3.05 17.42
N ALA A 116 -4.05 -3.00 16.35
CA ALA A 116 -3.83 -3.85 15.18
C ALA A 116 -3.23 -3.05 14.02
N VAL A 117 -2.19 -3.60 13.39
CA VAL A 117 -1.57 -3.09 12.17
C VAL A 117 -1.76 -4.10 11.06
N SER A 118 -2.42 -3.70 9.99
CA SER A 118 -2.67 -4.54 8.80
C SER A 118 -2.94 -3.65 7.58
N ASN A 119 -2.87 -4.20 6.37
CA ASN A 119 -3.30 -3.47 5.18
C ASN A 119 -4.81 -3.16 5.21
N ASN A 120 -5.63 -4.10 5.72
CA ASN A 120 -7.07 -3.89 5.94
C ASN A 120 -7.58 -4.71 7.14
N ALA A 121 -8.84 -4.48 7.53
CA ALA A 121 -9.46 -5.11 8.69
C ALA A 121 -10.21 -6.43 8.39
N GLY A 122 -10.11 -6.95 7.16
CA GLY A 122 -10.88 -8.10 6.70
C GLY A 122 -12.33 -7.74 6.30
N ALA A 123 -13.02 -8.72 5.70
CA ALA A 123 -14.42 -8.57 5.29
C ALA A 123 -15.36 -8.55 6.50
N ALA A 124 -16.47 -7.82 6.41
CA ALA A 124 -17.44 -7.66 7.49
C ALA A 124 -17.96 -9.01 8.01
N GLY A 125 -17.48 -9.42 9.18
CA GLY A 125 -17.94 -10.63 9.89
C GLY A 125 -17.35 -11.95 9.42
N ALA A 126 -16.46 -11.97 8.41
CA ALA A 126 -16.05 -13.20 7.73
C ALA A 126 -14.59 -13.64 7.97
N GLY A 127 -13.77 -12.85 8.66
CA GLY A 127 -12.37 -13.24 8.92
C GLY A 127 -11.43 -12.05 9.11
N GLY A 128 -10.14 -12.31 9.10
CA GLY A 128 -9.10 -11.33 9.40
C GLY A 128 -9.27 -10.73 10.80
N LEU A 129 -9.13 -9.42 10.93
CA LEU A 129 -9.28 -8.69 12.19
C LEU A 129 -10.75 -8.44 12.59
N SER A 130 -11.72 -8.74 11.71
CA SER A 130 -13.13 -8.43 11.94
C SER A 130 -13.72 -9.03 13.23
N PRO A 131 -13.44 -10.29 13.64
CA PRO A 131 -13.88 -10.82 14.92
C PRO A 131 -13.36 -10.02 16.11
N LEU A 132 -12.11 -9.61 16.10
CA LEU A 132 -11.45 -8.87 17.20
C LEU A 132 -11.94 -7.42 17.30
N THR A 133 -12.24 -6.78 16.19
CA THR A 133 -12.86 -5.45 16.19
C THR A 133 -14.32 -5.52 16.66
N LYS A 134 -15.03 -6.62 16.33
CA LYS A 134 -16.40 -6.84 16.78
C LYS A 134 -16.47 -7.09 18.30
N SER A 135 -15.60 -7.92 18.84
CA SER A 135 -15.54 -8.24 20.30
C SER A 135 -15.07 -7.07 21.16
N GLY A 136 -14.45 -6.02 20.58
CA GLY A 136 -13.86 -4.90 21.32
C GLY A 136 -12.44 -5.19 21.85
N GLN A 137 -11.84 -6.32 21.51
CA GLN A 137 -10.45 -6.62 21.88
C GLN A 137 -9.46 -5.64 21.24
N ILE A 138 -9.75 -5.19 20.00
CA ILE A 138 -9.00 -4.13 19.30
C ILE A 138 -9.68 -2.80 19.53
N THR A 139 -8.94 -1.83 20.05
CA THR A 139 -9.39 -0.45 20.31
C THR A 139 -8.74 0.58 19.38
N ARG A 140 -7.67 0.19 18.69
CA ARG A 140 -6.95 1.01 17.69
C ARG A 140 -6.53 0.16 16.49
N CYS A 141 -6.67 0.73 15.31
CA CYS A 141 -6.13 0.15 14.07
C CYS A 141 -5.20 1.13 13.36
N ILE A 142 -4.16 0.62 12.71
CA ILE A 142 -3.37 1.32 11.70
C ILE A 142 -3.57 0.55 10.40
N LEU A 143 -4.26 1.15 9.44
CA LEU A 143 -4.75 0.49 8.22
C LEU A 143 -4.54 1.40 7.00
N SER A 144 -4.44 0.81 5.82
CA SER A 144 -4.51 1.56 4.57
C SER A 144 -5.93 1.63 4.01
N TYR A 145 -6.75 0.61 4.31
CA TYR A 145 -8.06 0.46 3.72
C TYR A 145 -9.03 -0.27 4.66
N LEU A 146 -10.22 0.30 4.86
CA LEU A 146 -11.28 -0.32 5.67
C LEU A 146 -12.07 -1.37 4.87
N GLY A 147 -12.02 -1.30 3.56
CA GLY A 147 -12.77 -2.16 2.66
C GLY A 147 -14.28 -1.93 2.73
N ASN A 148 -15.03 -3.01 2.54
CA ASN A 148 -16.49 -2.99 2.67
C ASN A 148 -16.94 -3.29 4.11
N ASN A 149 -16.08 -3.07 5.12
CA ASN A 149 -16.39 -3.33 6.52
C ASN A 149 -17.20 -2.17 7.13
N LYS A 150 -18.47 -2.07 6.76
CA LYS A 150 -19.40 -1.03 7.26
C LYS A 150 -19.51 -0.98 8.79
N LYS A 151 -19.32 -2.12 9.48
CA LYS A 151 -19.34 -2.15 10.95
C LYS A 151 -18.13 -1.46 11.57
N LEU A 152 -16.96 -1.64 10.97
CA LEU A 152 -15.75 -0.94 11.39
C LEU A 152 -15.84 0.55 11.10
N GLU A 153 -16.35 0.93 9.93
CA GLU A 153 -16.63 2.33 9.56
C GLU A 153 -17.56 2.99 10.58
N GLN A 154 -18.64 2.31 10.95
CA GLN A 154 -19.58 2.81 11.97
C GLN A 154 -18.89 2.99 13.33
N LYS A 155 -18.13 1.99 13.80
CA LYS A 155 -17.39 2.08 15.07
C LYS A 155 -16.39 3.24 15.10
N TYR A 156 -15.74 3.53 13.99
CA TYR A 156 -14.88 4.70 13.86
C TYR A 156 -15.68 6.00 13.97
N LEU A 157 -16.79 6.12 13.24
CA LEU A 157 -17.65 7.32 13.25
C LEU A 157 -18.32 7.58 14.61
N THR A 158 -18.57 6.54 15.40
CA THR A 158 -19.11 6.64 16.77
C THR A 158 -18.03 6.78 17.85
N GLY A 159 -16.75 6.69 17.50
CA GLY A 159 -15.64 6.84 18.43
C GLY A 159 -15.28 5.58 19.24
N GLU A 160 -15.93 4.45 18.95
CA GLU A 160 -15.65 3.17 19.63
C GLU A 160 -14.25 2.64 19.31
N ILE A 161 -13.70 2.96 18.14
CA ILE A 161 -12.37 2.55 17.72
C ILE A 161 -11.59 3.71 17.11
N ALA A 162 -10.29 3.79 17.40
CA ALA A 162 -9.38 4.72 16.73
C ALA A 162 -8.83 4.08 15.44
N ILE A 163 -8.76 4.85 14.35
CA ILE A 163 -8.18 4.39 13.09
C ILE A 163 -7.18 5.43 12.57
N GLU A 164 -5.91 5.05 12.49
CA GLU A 164 -4.90 5.78 11.75
C GLU A 164 -4.90 5.24 10.30
N LEU A 165 -5.28 6.08 9.34
CA LEU A 165 -5.13 5.76 7.92
C LEU A 165 -3.72 6.09 7.45
N CYS A 166 -3.11 5.14 6.73
CA CYS A 166 -1.77 5.24 6.18
C CYS A 166 -1.78 4.73 4.74
N PRO A 167 -1.18 5.44 3.75
CA PRO A 167 -1.02 4.90 2.40
C PRO A 167 -0.33 3.53 2.43
N GLN A 168 -0.76 2.60 1.59
CA GLN A 168 -0.38 1.19 1.74
C GLN A 168 1.12 0.95 1.54
N GLY A 169 1.73 1.62 0.57
CA GLY A 169 3.17 1.55 0.37
C GLY A 169 3.95 2.23 1.49
N THR A 170 3.41 3.33 2.04
CA THR A 170 3.96 3.98 3.24
C THR A 170 3.87 3.05 4.45
N LEU A 171 2.74 2.34 4.64
CA LEU A 171 2.58 1.35 5.71
C LEU A 171 3.62 0.23 5.58
N ALA A 172 3.80 -0.32 4.37
CA ALA A 172 4.81 -1.35 4.11
C ALA A 172 6.22 -0.86 4.44
N GLU A 173 6.58 0.36 4.02
CA GLU A 173 7.89 0.94 4.26
C GLU A 173 8.11 1.29 5.74
N ARG A 174 7.10 1.79 6.46
CA ARG A 174 7.16 2.02 7.91
C ARG A 174 7.47 0.73 8.68
N ILE A 175 6.83 -0.37 8.30
CA ILE A 175 7.07 -1.70 8.89
C ILE A 175 8.47 -2.20 8.51
N ARG A 176 8.87 -2.12 7.22
CA ARG A 176 10.20 -2.51 6.77
C ARG A 176 11.30 -1.75 7.50
N ALA A 177 11.15 -0.43 7.63
CA ALA A 177 12.06 0.43 8.37
C ALA A 177 12.19 0.00 9.84
N GLY A 178 11.08 -0.29 10.50
CA GLY A 178 11.05 -0.80 11.88
C GLY A 178 11.85 -2.08 12.06
N GLY A 179 11.65 -3.05 11.15
CA GLY A 179 12.39 -4.32 11.14
C GLY A 179 13.87 -4.20 10.78
N SER A 180 14.28 -3.06 10.21
CA SER A 180 15.65 -2.78 9.79
C SER A 180 16.40 -1.81 10.73
N GLY A 181 15.79 -1.39 11.83
CA GLY A 181 16.40 -0.43 12.76
C GLY A 181 16.47 1.01 12.22
N ILE A 182 15.69 1.34 11.20
CA ILE A 182 15.59 2.68 10.61
C ILE A 182 14.45 3.44 11.29
N PRO A 183 14.70 4.53 12.03
CA PRO A 183 13.68 5.16 12.85
C PRO A 183 12.66 5.97 12.06
N ALA A 184 13.04 6.50 10.88
CA ALA A 184 12.18 7.30 10.01
C ALA A 184 12.78 7.35 8.60
N PHE A 185 11.95 7.72 7.62
CA PHE A 185 12.34 7.93 6.23
C PHE A 185 11.50 9.04 5.60
N TYR A 186 11.94 9.54 4.45
CA TYR A 186 11.20 10.50 3.65
C TYR A 186 10.59 9.84 2.43
N THR A 187 9.32 10.16 2.14
CA THR A 187 8.57 9.62 1.00
C THR A 187 7.83 10.72 0.25
N PRO A 188 7.68 10.62 -1.09
CA PRO A 188 6.86 11.56 -1.85
C PRO A 188 5.35 11.30 -1.69
N THR A 189 4.98 10.11 -1.19
CA THR A 189 3.58 9.70 -1.02
C THR A 189 2.88 10.57 0.01
N GLY A 190 1.73 11.15 -0.36
CA GLY A 190 0.91 11.96 0.54
C GLY A 190 1.31 13.44 0.64
N VAL A 191 2.30 13.90 -0.12
CA VAL A 191 2.65 15.32 -0.24
C VAL A 191 1.45 16.12 -0.77
N HIS A 192 1.18 17.28 -0.16
CA HIS A 192 0.04 18.16 -0.45
C HIS A 192 -1.34 17.51 -0.27
N THR A 193 -1.44 16.49 0.58
CA THR A 193 -2.70 15.83 0.96
C THR A 193 -2.94 15.91 2.46
N PHE A 194 -4.10 15.45 2.93
CA PHE A 194 -4.43 15.36 4.35
C PHE A 194 -3.47 14.45 5.16
N ILE A 195 -2.69 13.60 4.50
CA ILE A 195 -1.62 12.85 5.17
C ILE A 195 -0.51 13.80 5.62
N GLN A 196 -0.12 14.75 4.78
CA GLN A 196 0.89 15.76 5.15
C GLN A 196 0.39 16.67 6.27
N THR A 197 -0.83 17.20 6.13
CA THR A 197 -1.38 18.20 7.05
C THR A 197 -1.94 17.62 8.34
N GLY A 198 -2.21 16.29 8.38
CA GLY A 198 -2.78 15.63 9.55
C GLY A 198 -4.28 15.88 9.71
N GLU A 199 -5.00 16.21 8.66
CA GLU A 199 -6.42 16.53 8.72
C GLU A 199 -7.35 15.30 8.79
N ILE A 200 -6.82 14.08 8.63
CA ILE A 200 -7.61 12.87 8.83
C ILE A 200 -7.68 12.55 10.33
N PRO A 201 -8.85 12.65 10.98
CA PRO A 201 -8.99 12.31 12.39
C PRO A 201 -8.61 10.85 12.66
N THR A 202 -7.91 10.61 13.75
CA THR A 202 -7.59 9.25 14.22
C THR A 202 -8.75 8.68 15.05
N ARG A 203 -9.45 9.51 15.85
CA ARG A 203 -10.63 9.11 16.63
C ARG A 203 -11.73 10.15 16.53
N MET A 204 -12.90 9.67 16.16
CA MET A 204 -14.12 10.46 16.22
C MET A 204 -14.79 10.28 17.59
N GLY A 205 -15.71 11.16 17.94
CA GLY A 205 -16.62 11.02 19.07
C GLY A 205 -18.07 10.93 18.62
N PRO A 206 -19.00 10.75 19.54
CA PRO A 206 -20.42 10.76 19.22
C PRO A 206 -20.81 12.08 18.54
N ALA A 207 -21.89 12.04 17.76
CA ALA A 207 -22.41 13.24 17.12
C ALA A 207 -22.85 14.26 18.17
N ASP A 208 -22.46 15.49 17.98
CA ASP A 208 -22.96 16.63 18.75
C ASP A 208 -24.48 16.73 18.62
N SER A 209 -25.16 17.01 19.75
CA SER A 209 -26.63 17.03 19.82
C SER A 209 -27.27 18.07 18.89
N ASP A 210 -26.59 19.20 18.70
CA ASP A 210 -27.16 20.37 18.01
C ASP A 210 -26.78 20.35 16.51
N THR A 211 -25.50 20.07 16.22
CA THR A 211 -24.99 20.10 14.84
C THR A 211 -25.17 18.78 14.09
N LYS A 212 -25.47 17.67 14.79
CA LYS A 212 -25.51 16.30 14.27
C LYS A 212 -24.20 15.84 13.59
N LYS A 213 -23.10 16.57 13.81
CA LYS A 213 -21.78 16.22 13.26
C LYS A 213 -20.96 15.49 14.32
N SER A 214 -20.23 14.44 13.92
CA SER A 214 -19.30 13.75 14.80
C SER A 214 -18.18 14.69 15.23
N VAL A 215 -17.85 14.65 16.52
CA VAL A 215 -16.78 15.48 17.11
C VAL A 215 -15.43 14.77 16.90
N VAL A 216 -14.38 15.53 16.61
CA VAL A 216 -13.02 14.98 16.56
C VAL A 216 -12.45 14.90 17.98
N VAL A 217 -12.17 13.68 18.46
CA VAL A 217 -11.56 13.43 19.78
C VAL A 217 -10.04 13.36 19.69
N GLU A 218 -9.52 12.73 18.64
CA GLU A 218 -8.08 12.64 18.37
C GLU A 218 -7.85 13.01 16.90
N GLY A 219 -7.15 14.13 16.68
CA GLY A 219 -6.77 14.58 15.34
C GLY A 219 -5.66 13.71 14.74
N GLY A 220 -5.47 13.82 13.44
CA GLY A 220 -4.29 13.28 12.78
C GLY A 220 -3.04 14.10 13.14
N LYS A 221 -1.86 13.59 12.80
CA LYS A 221 -0.57 14.24 13.08
C LYS A 221 0.00 14.83 11.79
N PRO A 222 0.31 16.13 11.73
CA PRO A 222 1.06 16.70 10.62
C PRO A 222 2.42 16.04 10.47
N ARG A 223 2.88 15.86 9.22
CA ARG A 223 4.20 15.30 8.89
C ARG A 223 5.19 16.43 8.61
N GLU A 224 6.41 16.27 9.12
CA GLU A 224 7.53 17.11 8.72
C GLU A 224 7.76 16.97 7.21
N THR A 225 8.12 18.08 6.56
CA THR A 225 8.46 18.05 5.13
C THR A 225 9.90 18.50 4.91
N ARG A 226 10.53 17.91 3.89
CA ARG A 226 11.86 18.31 3.43
C ARG A 226 11.94 18.28 1.91
N ILE A 227 12.72 19.17 1.34
CA ILE A 227 12.98 19.22 -0.10
C ILE A 227 14.32 18.54 -0.39
N PHE A 228 14.29 17.56 -1.31
CA PHE A 228 15.47 16.91 -1.87
C PHE A 228 15.43 17.03 -3.39
N ASN A 229 16.49 17.55 -3.99
CA ASN A 229 16.60 17.72 -5.44
C ASN A 229 15.39 18.46 -6.07
N GLY A 230 14.91 19.52 -5.40
CA GLY A 230 13.77 20.31 -5.86
C GLY A 230 12.38 19.70 -5.62
N ARG A 231 12.30 18.48 -5.08
CA ARG A 231 11.05 17.77 -4.80
C ARG A 231 10.76 17.70 -3.31
N THR A 232 9.50 17.93 -2.93
CA THR A 232 9.03 17.84 -1.55
C THR A 232 8.76 16.39 -1.15
N TYR A 233 9.11 16.04 0.08
CA TYR A 233 8.87 14.75 0.72
C TYR A 233 8.28 14.96 2.10
N VAL A 234 7.50 14.02 2.57
CA VAL A 234 7.02 13.93 3.97
C VAL A 234 7.85 12.91 4.74
N MET A 235 8.09 13.18 6.01
CA MET A 235 8.75 12.24 6.92
C MET A 235 7.71 11.30 7.53
N GLU A 236 7.98 10.01 7.45
CA GLU A 236 7.21 8.97 8.12
C GLU A 236 8.09 8.20 9.11
N THR A 237 7.52 7.91 10.29
CA THR A 237 8.21 7.15 11.33
C THR A 237 8.01 5.66 11.14
N ALA A 238 9.02 4.89 11.51
CA ALA A 238 8.96 3.43 11.50
C ALA A 238 7.85 2.89 12.40
N LEU A 239 7.37 1.69 12.07
CA LEU A 239 6.44 0.91 12.89
C LEU A 239 7.12 -0.37 13.37
N THR A 240 7.04 -0.60 14.68
CA THR A 240 7.40 -1.86 15.33
C THR A 240 6.21 -2.39 16.11
N GLY A 241 6.11 -3.71 16.26
CA GLY A 241 5.03 -4.35 16.99
C GLY A 241 5.51 -5.33 18.08
N ASP A 242 4.61 -5.68 18.98
CA ASP A 242 4.90 -6.68 20.00
C ASP A 242 4.81 -8.09 19.43
N VAL A 243 3.82 -8.33 18.56
CA VAL A 243 3.53 -9.65 17.99
C VAL A 243 3.23 -9.54 16.50
N ALA A 244 3.86 -10.39 15.68
CA ALA A 244 3.44 -10.63 14.31
C ALA A 244 2.77 -12.00 14.19
N ILE A 245 1.62 -12.03 13.52
CA ILE A 245 0.93 -13.26 13.13
C ILE A 245 0.97 -13.35 11.62
N ILE A 246 1.67 -14.37 11.13
CA ILE A 246 1.85 -14.59 9.70
C ILE A 246 1.50 -16.04 9.35
N ARG A 247 1.23 -16.30 8.08
CA ARG A 247 1.01 -17.63 7.53
C ARG A 247 2.02 -17.89 6.43
N ALA A 248 2.65 -19.07 6.44
CA ALA A 248 3.62 -19.48 5.45
C ALA A 248 3.28 -20.86 4.86
N TRP A 249 3.65 -21.09 3.61
CA TRP A 249 3.41 -22.36 2.91
C TRP A 249 4.25 -23.49 3.47
N LYS A 250 5.57 -23.29 3.63
CA LYS A 250 6.48 -24.24 4.26
C LYS A 250 7.27 -23.55 5.35
N VAL A 251 7.45 -24.25 6.47
CA VAL A 251 8.28 -23.80 7.59
C VAL A 251 9.09 -24.98 8.08
N ASP A 252 10.41 -24.83 8.18
CA ASP A 252 11.23 -25.87 8.82
C ASP A 252 11.31 -25.68 10.33
N GLU A 253 11.90 -26.66 11.04
CA GLU A 253 12.01 -26.68 12.51
C GLU A 253 12.84 -25.51 13.07
N ALA A 254 13.75 -24.93 12.25
CA ALA A 254 14.50 -23.73 12.62
C ALA A 254 13.71 -22.43 12.43
N GLY A 255 12.54 -22.50 11.80
CA GLY A 255 11.67 -21.37 11.51
C GLY A 255 11.94 -20.70 10.16
N ASN A 256 12.75 -21.29 9.28
CA ASN A 256 12.89 -20.77 7.91
C ASN A 256 11.58 -20.94 7.18
N CYS A 257 11.10 -19.85 6.54
CA CYS A 257 9.80 -19.84 5.86
C CYS A 257 9.95 -19.65 4.37
N GLN A 258 9.16 -20.44 3.62
CA GLN A 258 8.89 -20.25 2.21
C GLN A 258 7.43 -19.86 2.02
N PHE A 259 7.19 -18.77 1.30
CA PHE A 259 5.85 -18.31 0.92
C PHE A 259 5.57 -18.66 -0.53
N ARG A 260 4.30 -18.81 -0.90
CA ARG A 260 3.89 -18.99 -2.29
C ARG A 260 3.30 -17.70 -2.83
N TYR A 261 3.72 -17.31 -4.01
CA TYR A 261 3.15 -16.23 -4.81
C TYR A 261 2.80 -14.97 -3.99
N THR A 262 1.53 -14.53 -4.03
CA THR A 262 1.06 -13.31 -3.37
C THR A 262 0.96 -13.40 -1.85
N THR A 263 1.15 -14.58 -1.26
CA THR A 263 1.16 -14.74 0.19
C THR A 263 2.40 -14.11 0.86
N LYS A 264 3.43 -13.74 0.08
CA LYS A 264 4.55 -12.93 0.56
C LYS A 264 4.08 -11.60 1.14
N ALA A 265 3.31 -10.82 0.38
CA ALA A 265 2.71 -9.53 0.76
C ALA A 265 3.38 -8.84 1.98
N PHE A 266 2.69 -8.77 3.11
CA PHE A 266 3.18 -8.14 4.35
C PHE A 266 3.91 -9.11 5.31
N GLY A 267 3.81 -10.43 5.10
CA GLY A 267 4.31 -11.45 6.04
C GLY A 267 5.78 -11.26 6.43
N PRO A 268 6.72 -11.28 5.49
CA PRO A 268 8.15 -11.17 5.79
C PRO A 268 8.54 -9.85 6.48
N ILE A 269 7.95 -8.72 6.07
CA ILE A 269 8.30 -7.41 6.67
C ILE A 269 7.73 -7.26 8.08
N MET A 270 6.52 -7.77 8.35
CA MET A 270 5.90 -7.75 9.68
C MET A 270 6.66 -8.63 10.68
N ALA A 271 7.08 -9.83 10.26
CA ALA A 271 7.89 -10.71 11.08
C ALA A 271 9.20 -10.07 11.53
N LYS A 272 9.85 -9.32 10.63
CA LYS A 272 11.11 -8.62 10.94
C LYS A 272 10.92 -7.44 11.90
N ALA A 273 9.73 -6.86 11.95
CA ALA A 273 9.42 -5.64 12.72
C ALA A 273 8.74 -5.92 14.06
N ALA A 274 8.43 -7.18 14.36
CA ALA A 274 7.84 -7.60 15.64
C ALA A 274 8.87 -8.15 16.60
N ARG A 275 8.58 -8.04 17.90
CA ARG A 275 9.38 -8.67 18.94
C ARG A 275 9.19 -10.20 18.99
N LEU A 276 7.95 -10.65 18.81
CA LEU A 276 7.54 -12.04 18.77
C LEU A 276 6.86 -12.34 17.45
N THR A 277 7.31 -13.35 16.74
CA THR A 277 6.67 -13.81 15.51
C THR A 277 6.08 -15.20 15.68
N ILE A 278 4.77 -15.31 15.42
CA ILE A 278 4.03 -16.57 15.39
C ILE A 278 3.71 -16.88 13.92
N VAL A 279 4.18 -18.03 13.43
CA VAL A 279 3.94 -18.50 12.07
C VAL A 279 2.95 -19.66 12.08
N GLU A 280 1.84 -19.48 11.38
CA GLU A 280 0.93 -20.57 11.01
C GLU A 280 1.49 -21.25 9.75
N ALA A 281 2.00 -22.47 9.91
CA ALA A 281 2.64 -23.25 8.84
C ALA A 281 1.63 -24.18 8.17
N GLU A 282 1.48 -24.08 6.84
CA GLU A 282 0.66 -25.04 6.09
C GLU A 282 1.35 -26.39 5.99
N ASN A 283 2.67 -26.38 5.90
CA ASN A 283 3.50 -27.58 5.89
C ASN A 283 4.71 -27.35 6.80
N ILE A 284 4.79 -28.09 7.89
CA ILE A 284 6.00 -28.16 8.72
C ILE A 284 6.89 -29.23 8.10
N VAL A 285 8.12 -28.85 7.72
CA VAL A 285 9.05 -29.71 7.02
C VAL A 285 10.34 -29.93 7.82
N PRO A 286 11.08 -31.03 7.61
CA PRO A 286 12.35 -31.26 8.26
C PRO A 286 13.37 -30.15 7.97
N LEU A 287 14.30 -29.92 8.90
CA LEU A 287 15.40 -28.98 8.74
C LEU A 287 16.21 -29.30 7.48
N GLY A 288 16.49 -28.29 6.67
CA GLY A 288 17.22 -28.42 5.40
C GLY A 288 16.37 -28.85 4.20
N SER A 289 15.05 -29.01 4.34
CA SER A 289 14.16 -29.33 3.21
C SER A 289 13.82 -28.12 2.33
N ILE A 290 14.09 -26.90 2.79
CA ILE A 290 13.92 -25.67 2.01
C ILE A 290 15.30 -25.29 1.45
N ASP A 291 15.39 -25.13 0.12
CA ASP A 291 16.64 -24.63 -0.49
C ASP A 291 16.98 -23.26 0.11
N PRO A 292 18.26 -22.99 0.46
CA PRO A 292 18.67 -21.70 1.02
C PRO A 292 18.27 -20.48 0.18
N ASN A 293 18.19 -20.62 -1.15
CA ASN A 293 17.75 -19.55 -2.05
C ASN A 293 16.23 -19.32 -1.99
N ASP A 294 15.45 -20.32 -1.55
CA ASP A 294 14.00 -20.27 -1.42
C ASP A 294 13.54 -19.84 -0.01
N VAL A 295 14.45 -19.61 0.91
CA VAL A 295 14.14 -19.08 2.24
C VAL A 295 13.77 -17.59 2.11
N HIS A 296 12.49 -17.29 2.09
CA HIS A 296 12.00 -15.91 1.99
C HIS A 296 12.05 -15.16 3.33
N LEU A 297 11.94 -15.88 4.45
CA LEU A 297 12.08 -15.34 5.80
C LEU A 297 12.99 -16.28 6.62
N PRO A 298 14.20 -15.83 6.98
CA PRO A 298 15.11 -16.61 7.84
C PRO A 298 14.54 -16.86 9.22
N GLY A 299 14.79 -18.02 9.77
CA GLY A 299 14.28 -18.47 11.07
C GLY A 299 14.67 -17.61 12.26
N ILE A 300 15.70 -16.74 12.13
CA ILE A 300 16.06 -15.78 13.17
C ILE A 300 14.92 -14.82 13.54
N PHE A 301 13.95 -14.61 12.63
CA PHE A 301 12.79 -13.75 12.81
C PHE A 301 11.53 -14.50 13.26
N VAL A 302 11.62 -15.82 13.49
CA VAL A 302 10.49 -16.67 13.85
C VAL A 302 10.71 -17.25 15.23
N ASP A 303 9.74 -17.10 16.12
CA ASP A 303 9.83 -17.57 17.51
C ASP A 303 8.89 -18.75 17.79
N ARG A 304 7.71 -18.79 17.16
CA ARG A 304 6.70 -19.83 17.36
C ARG A 304 6.15 -20.32 16.03
N ILE A 305 6.03 -21.61 15.89
CA ILE A 305 5.49 -22.30 14.71
C ILE A 305 4.29 -23.12 15.16
N VAL A 306 3.15 -22.91 14.52
CA VAL A 306 1.92 -23.68 14.77
C VAL A 306 1.43 -24.30 13.45
N PRO A 307 0.87 -25.52 13.47
CA PRO A 307 0.28 -26.09 12.26
C PRO A 307 -0.97 -25.33 11.85
N ALA A 308 -1.13 -25.10 10.55
CA ALA A 308 -2.37 -24.58 10.00
C ALA A 308 -3.46 -25.65 10.04
N THR A 309 -4.60 -25.32 10.65
CA THR A 309 -5.73 -26.23 10.84
C THR A 309 -6.94 -25.87 10.00
N VAL A 310 -6.87 -24.74 9.28
CA VAL A 310 -7.97 -24.22 8.47
C VAL A 310 -7.47 -23.92 7.06
N GLU A 311 -8.24 -24.32 6.06
CA GLU A 311 -7.96 -24.00 4.66
C GLU A 311 -7.98 -22.49 4.41
N LYS A 312 -7.24 -22.06 3.38
CA LYS A 312 -7.27 -20.67 2.92
C LYS A 312 -8.64 -20.35 2.35
N LYS A 313 -9.15 -19.18 2.73
CA LYS A 313 -10.41 -18.66 2.20
C LYS A 313 -10.10 -17.60 1.16
N LEU A 314 -10.65 -17.79 -0.02
CA LEU A 314 -10.70 -16.74 -1.04
C LEU A 314 -11.79 -15.73 -0.67
N GLU A 315 -11.47 -14.43 -0.78
CA GLU A 315 -12.46 -13.37 -0.55
C GLU A 315 -13.34 -13.21 -1.79
N ILE A 316 -12.75 -13.21 -2.97
CA ILE A 316 -13.46 -13.11 -4.25
C ILE A 316 -12.88 -14.16 -5.22
N LYS A 317 -13.66 -15.19 -5.49
CA LYS A 317 -13.33 -16.16 -6.54
C LYS A 317 -13.92 -15.68 -7.86
N LYS A 318 -13.06 -15.39 -8.85
CA LYS A 318 -13.45 -15.11 -10.22
C LYS A 318 -12.79 -16.12 -11.15
N THR A 319 -13.55 -16.62 -12.10
CA THR A 319 -13.10 -17.58 -13.10
C THR A 319 -13.61 -17.20 -14.48
N ARG A 320 -12.95 -17.71 -15.51
CA ARG A 320 -13.38 -17.65 -16.91
C ARG A 320 -13.81 -19.04 -17.39
N PRO A 321 -14.67 -19.15 -18.41
CA PRO A 321 -15.00 -20.43 -19.03
C PRO A 321 -13.77 -21.09 -19.65
N SER A 322 -13.70 -22.43 -19.61
CA SER A 322 -12.65 -23.18 -20.30
C SER A 322 -12.81 -23.03 -21.84
N GLY A 323 -11.69 -22.76 -22.52
CA GLY A 323 -11.66 -22.62 -23.99
C GLY A 323 -11.73 -21.18 -24.51
N ASN A 324 -11.75 -20.16 -23.64
CA ASN A 324 -11.73 -18.75 -24.03
C ASN A 324 -10.35 -18.15 -23.73
N ASP A 325 -9.49 -18.03 -24.74
CA ASP A 325 -8.11 -17.54 -24.61
C ASP A 325 -8.01 -16.02 -24.40
N SER A 326 -9.07 -15.26 -24.69
CA SER A 326 -9.12 -13.82 -24.42
C SER A 326 -9.50 -13.54 -22.97
N GLY A 327 -8.66 -13.84 -22.04
CA GLY A 327 -8.85 -13.96 -20.59
C GLY A 327 -9.40 -12.77 -19.80
N TYR A 328 -9.97 -11.78 -20.46
CA TYR A 328 -10.72 -10.68 -19.83
C TYR A 328 -12.09 -10.62 -20.51
N GLU A 329 -13.08 -11.33 -19.99
CA GLU A 329 -14.45 -11.10 -20.47
C GLU A 329 -14.97 -9.76 -19.97
N SER A 330 -15.47 -8.93 -20.89
CA SER A 330 -16.37 -7.84 -20.52
C SER A 330 -17.60 -8.46 -19.85
N GLU A 331 -18.06 -7.90 -18.74
CA GLU A 331 -19.28 -8.35 -18.04
C GLU A 331 -20.54 -8.36 -18.95
N ALA A 332 -20.39 -7.88 -20.20
CA ALA A 332 -21.44 -7.85 -21.22
C ALA A 332 -21.83 -9.22 -21.78
N SER A 333 -20.98 -10.26 -21.67
CA SER A 333 -21.19 -11.54 -22.36
C SER A 333 -22.04 -12.57 -21.59
N THR A 334 -22.41 -12.33 -20.33
CA THR A 334 -22.99 -13.37 -19.46
C THR A 334 -24.46 -13.21 -19.05
N SER A 335 -25.22 -12.21 -19.53
CA SER A 335 -26.66 -12.17 -19.20
C SER A 335 -27.58 -11.73 -20.34
N SER A 336 -28.42 -12.63 -20.79
CA SER A 336 -29.42 -12.44 -21.86
C SER A 336 -30.71 -11.73 -21.44
N THR A 337 -30.76 -11.13 -20.22
CA THR A 337 -31.93 -10.38 -19.73
C THR A 337 -31.47 -9.20 -18.86
N GLN A 338 -30.92 -8.15 -19.47
CA GLN A 338 -30.57 -6.92 -18.77
C GLN A 338 -31.52 -5.78 -19.16
N SER A 339 -31.88 -4.91 -18.17
CA SER A 339 -32.61 -3.66 -18.44
C SER A 339 -31.75 -2.71 -19.31
N ASP A 340 -32.37 -1.89 -20.15
CA ASP A 340 -31.71 -0.96 -21.07
C ASP A 340 -30.64 -0.09 -20.36
N ALA A 341 -30.93 0.39 -19.17
CA ALA A 341 -29.99 1.20 -18.36
C ALA A 341 -28.69 0.44 -17.98
N LYS A 342 -28.76 -0.87 -17.74
CA LYS A 342 -27.59 -1.69 -17.45
C LYS A 342 -26.76 -1.91 -18.71
N SER A 343 -27.41 -2.08 -19.85
CA SER A 343 -26.76 -2.15 -21.17
C SER A 343 -25.99 -0.87 -21.51
N GLU A 344 -26.59 0.31 -21.31
CA GLU A 344 -25.92 1.60 -21.53
C GLU A 344 -24.70 1.81 -20.63
N ALA A 345 -24.79 1.42 -19.34
CA ALA A 345 -23.66 1.52 -18.42
C ALA A 345 -22.48 0.65 -18.88
N LEU A 346 -22.73 -0.54 -19.41
CA LEU A 346 -21.70 -1.41 -19.97
C LEU A 346 -21.06 -0.78 -21.21
N VAL A 347 -21.85 -0.24 -22.14
CA VAL A 347 -21.34 0.45 -23.34
C VAL A 347 -20.44 1.62 -22.97
N ARG A 348 -20.81 2.42 -21.96
CA ARG A 348 -19.96 3.53 -21.48
C ARG A 348 -18.62 3.01 -20.90
N ARG A 349 -18.67 1.97 -20.07
CA ARG A 349 -17.45 1.36 -19.48
C ARG A 349 -16.52 0.79 -20.55
N ASP A 350 -17.06 0.09 -21.54
CA ASP A 350 -16.28 -0.47 -22.65
C ASP A 350 -15.64 0.63 -23.50
N ARG A 351 -16.35 1.73 -23.78
CA ARG A 351 -15.78 2.89 -24.47
C ARG A 351 -14.59 3.48 -23.73
N ILE A 352 -14.73 3.73 -22.43
CA ILE A 352 -13.65 4.24 -21.59
C ILE A 352 -12.46 3.28 -21.58
N ALA A 353 -12.71 1.99 -21.39
CA ALA A 353 -11.67 0.96 -21.32
C ALA A 353 -10.94 0.81 -22.66
N ARG A 354 -11.67 0.80 -23.78
CA ARG A 354 -11.11 0.78 -25.15
C ARG A 354 -10.21 1.98 -25.41
N ARG A 355 -10.67 3.17 -25.01
CA ARG A 355 -9.83 4.37 -25.15
C ARG A 355 -8.60 4.32 -24.22
N ALA A 356 -8.75 3.84 -22.99
CA ALA A 356 -7.65 3.68 -22.03
C ALA A 356 -6.59 2.69 -22.53
N ALA A 357 -6.98 1.65 -23.27
CA ALA A 357 -6.06 0.69 -23.87
C ALA A 357 -5.06 1.36 -24.82
N LYS A 358 -5.42 2.48 -25.47
CA LYS A 358 -4.50 3.22 -26.35
C LYS A 358 -3.35 3.92 -25.60
N GLU A 359 -3.45 4.05 -24.29
CA GLU A 359 -2.37 4.56 -23.45
C GLU A 359 -1.29 3.51 -23.18
N LEU A 360 -1.59 2.24 -23.46
CA LEU A 360 -0.74 1.10 -23.19
C LEU A 360 0.04 0.70 -24.45
N LYS A 361 1.36 0.65 -24.36
CA LYS A 361 2.25 0.28 -25.48
C LYS A 361 2.98 -1.00 -25.17
N HIS A 362 3.40 -1.71 -26.22
CA HIS A 362 4.16 -2.95 -26.10
C HIS A 362 5.40 -2.77 -25.19
N GLY A 363 5.57 -3.69 -24.24
CA GLY A 363 6.70 -3.71 -23.32
C GLY A 363 6.54 -2.87 -22.05
N MET A 364 5.49 -2.04 -21.94
CA MET A 364 5.27 -1.21 -20.75
C MET A 364 4.95 -2.01 -19.49
N TYR A 365 5.40 -1.48 -18.36
CA TYR A 365 4.99 -1.87 -17.01
C TYR A 365 3.81 -1.01 -16.57
N VAL A 366 2.70 -1.64 -16.21
CA VAL A 366 1.40 -0.96 -16.03
C VAL A 366 0.77 -1.35 -14.70
N ASN A 367 0.29 -0.37 -13.94
CA ASN A 367 -0.60 -0.64 -12.81
C ASN A 367 -2.03 -0.21 -13.13
N LEU A 368 -3.00 -1.07 -12.79
CA LEU A 368 -4.41 -0.86 -13.05
C LEU A 368 -5.19 -0.83 -11.74
N GLY A 369 -5.81 0.29 -11.45
CA GLY A 369 -6.73 0.42 -10.33
C GLY A 369 -7.93 -0.51 -10.46
N VAL A 370 -8.50 -0.91 -9.33
CA VAL A 370 -9.65 -1.83 -9.27
C VAL A 370 -10.87 -1.24 -9.99
N GLY A 371 -11.58 -2.07 -10.75
CA GLY A 371 -12.81 -1.73 -11.46
C GLY A 371 -12.58 -1.41 -12.93
N MET A 372 -13.01 -0.23 -13.42
CA MET A 372 -12.94 0.14 -14.83
C MET A 372 -11.53 0.03 -15.44
N PRO A 373 -10.45 0.44 -14.78
CA PRO A 373 -9.08 0.33 -15.31
C PRO A 373 -8.68 -1.10 -15.69
N THR A 374 -9.13 -2.12 -14.95
CA THR A 374 -8.77 -3.53 -15.21
C THR A 374 -9.35 -4.08 -16.51
N LEU A 375 -10.27 -3.36 -17.15
CA LEU A 375 -10.84 -3.75 -18.46
C LEU A 375 -9.95 -3.33 -19.64
N ALA A 376 -9.04 -2.39 -19.47
CA ALA A 376 -8.24 -1.85 -20.58
C ALA A 376 -7.41 -2.91 -21.31
N PRO A 377 -6.75 -3.90 -20.66
CA PRO A 377 -6.00 -4.93 -21.36
C PRO A 377 -6.82 -5.80 -22.31
N SER A 378 -8.14 -5.94 -22.09
CA SER A 378 -9.03 -6.72 -22.98
C SER A 378 -9.16 -6.14 -24.39
N PHE A 379 -8.80 -4.88 -24.55
CA PHE A 379 -8.90 -4.14 -25.81
C PHE A 379 -7.55 -3.91 -26.49
N LEU A 380 -6.49 -4.55 -25.98
CA LEU A 380 -5.18 -4.48 -26.62
C LEU A 380 -5.13 -5.32 -27.90
N PRO A 381 -4.47 -4.85 -28.96
CA PRO A 381 -4.13 -5.70 -30.09
C PRO A 381 -3.29 -6.91 -29.65
N SER A 382 -3.42 -8.04 -30.33
CA SER A 382 -2.76 -9.30 -29.96
C SER A 382 -1.22 -9.24 -29.96
N ASP A 383 -0.64 -8.31 -30.70
CA ASP A 383 0.80 -8.03 -30.78
C ASP A 383 1.30 -7.09 -29.69
N VAL A 384 0.39 -6.41 -28.97
CA VAL A 384 0.74 -5.52 -27.84
C VAL A 384 0.70 -6.30 -26.54
N LYS A 385 1.85 -6.48 -25.93
CA LYS A 385 2.00 -7.13 -24.62
C LYS A 385 2.51 -6.14 -23.60
N VAL A 386 1.84 -6.07 -22.44
CA VAL A 386 2.22 -5.24 -21.30
C VAL A 386 2.49 -6.12 -20.07
N TRP A 387 3.34 -5.64 -19.16
CA TRP A 387 3.61 -6.29 -17.89
C TRP A 387 2.72 -5.65 -16.82
N ILE A 388 1.65 -6.34 -16.43
CA ILE A 388 0.73 -5.82 -15.42
C ILE A 388 1.33 -6.06 -14.05
N GLN A 389 1.54 -4.96 -13.31
CA GLN A 389 1.96 -4.96 -11.92
C GLN A 389 0.72 -4.90 -11.03
N SER A 390 0.66 -5.73 -10.00
CA SER A 390 -0.34 -5.64 -8.94
C SER A 390 0.33 -5.30 -7.62
N GLU A 391 -0.15 -4.26 -6.93
CA GLU A 391 0.51 -3.69 -5.74
C GLU A 391 0.70 -4.68 -4.59
N ASN A 392 -0.10 -5.77 -4.56
CA ASN A 392 0.03 -6.84 -3.57
C ASN A 392 1.19 -7.81 -3.83
N GLY A 393 2.03 -7.54 -4.84
CA GLY A 393 3.29 -8.24 -5.06
C GLY A 393 3.34 -9.14 -6.29
N ILE A 394 2.76 -8.72 -7.42
CA ILE A 394 2.87 -9.39 -8.72
C ILE A 394 3.45 -8.43 -9.76
N LEU A 395 4.37 -8.93 -10.57
CA LEU A 395 4.72 -8.38 -11.87
C LEU A 395 4.54 -9.47 -12.92
N GLY A 396 3.69 -9.22 -13.91
CA GLY A 396 3.24 -10.22 -14.88
C GLY A 396 1.93 -10.91 -14.46
N MET A 397 0.98 -10.14 -13.94
CA MET A 397 -0.38 -10.61 -13.67
C MET A 397 -1.06 -10.99 -15.00
N GLY A 398 -1.64 -12.19 -15.03
CA GLY A 398 -2.39 -12.72 -16.15
C GLY A 398 -3.91 -12.55 -16.01
N ALA A 399 -4.64 -13.26 -16.83
CA ALA A 399 -6.10 -13.29 -16.87
C ALA A 399 -6.74 -13.95 -15.64
N TYR A 400 -8.06 -13.93 -15.56
CA TYR A 400 -8.80 -14.77 -14.61
C TYR A 400 -8.55 -16.27 -14.93
N PRO A 401 -8.39 -17.14 -13.92
CA PRO A 401 -8.17 -18.57 -14.11
C PRO A 401 -9.45 -19.27 -14.61
N THR A 402 -9.32 -20.44 -15.21
CA THR A 402 -10.42 -21.40 -15.28
C THR A 402 -10.69 -21.99 -13.89
N GLU A 403 -11.77 -22.73 -13.74
CA GLU A 403 -12.13 -23.34 -12.44
C GLU A 403 -11.00 -24.27 -11.91
N GLU A 404 -10.33 -24.98 -12.81
CA GLU A 404 -9.26 -25.93 -12.50
C GLU A 404 -7.91 -25.22 -12.23
N GLU A 405 -7.71 -24.01 -12.77
CA GLU A 405 -6.48 -23.22 -12.60
C GLU A 405 -6.48 -22.36 -11.32
N VAL A 406 -7.60 -22.32 -10.59
CA VAL A 406 -7.70 -21.50 -9.38
C VAL A 406 -6.65 -21.90 -8.35
N ASP A 407 -5.74 -20.97 -8.03
CA ASP A 407 -4.80 -21.09 -6.91
C ASP A 407 -5.11 -20.00 -5.87
N PRO A 408 -5.44 -20.37 -4.61
CA PRO A 408 -5.78 -19.39 -3.56
C PRO A 408 -4.60 -18.50 -3.15
N ASP A 409 -3.38 -18.83 -3.56
CA ASP A 409 -2.18 -18.04 -3.32
C ASP A 409 -1.89 -17.01 -4.40
N ILE A 410 -2.71 -16.96 -5.47
CA ILE A 410 -2.56 -16.02 -6.58
C ILE A 410 -3.81 -15.15 -6.67
N ILE A 411 -3.74 -13.98 -6.03
CA ILE A 411 -4.82 -12.98 -6.06
C ILE A 411 -4.26 -11.61 -6.46
N ASN A 412 -5.10 -10.78 -7.07
CA ASN A 412 -4.76 -9.40 -7.38
C ASN A 412 -5.04 -8.46 -6.19
N ALA A 413 -4.76 -7.16 -6.36
CA ALA A 413 -5.01 -6.14 -5.35
C ALA A 413 -6.50 -5.98 -5.00
N GLY A 414 -7.40 -6.34 -5.92
CA GLY A 414 -8.84 -6.43 -5.69
C GLY A 414 -9.30 -7.68 -4.95
N LYS A 415 -8.35 -8.58 -4.59
CA LYS A 415 -8.58 -9.88 -3.94
C LYS A 415 -9.30 -10.91 -4.82
N GLU A 416 -9.24 -10.71 -6.10
CA GLU A 416 -9.79 -11.62 -7.12
C GLU A 416 -8.72 -12.63 -7.55
N THR A 417 -9.12 -13.86 -7.84
CA THR A 417 -8.23 -14.89 -8.38
C THR A 417 -7.73 -14.49 -9.77
N VAL A 418 -6.43 -14.65 -10.00
CA VAL A 418 -5.78 -14.34 -11.29
C VAL A 418 -4.76 -15.44 -11.63
N THR A 419 -4.23 -15.43 -12.86
CA THR A 419 -3.10 -16.26 -13.29
C THR A 419 -1.82 -15.43 -13.34
N LEU A 420 -0.70 -16.08 -13.62
CA LEU A 420 0.60 -15.45 -13.87
C LEU A 420 1.03 -15.75 -15.30
N VAL A 421 1.56 -14.74 -16.01
CA VAL A 421 2.14 -14.97 -17.34
C VAL A 421 3.54 -15.58 -17.24
N PRO A 422 4.05 -16.28 -18.27
CA PRO A 422 5.44 -16.73 -18.30
C PRO A 422 6.41 -15.56 -18.11
N GLY A 423 7.36 -15.70 -17.19
CA GLY A 423 8.30 -14.65 -16.79
C GLY A 423 7.81 -13.76 -15.66
N ALA A 424 6.63 -14.02 -15.11
CA ALA A 424 6.13 -13.29 -13.93
C ALA A 424 7.03 -13.48 -12.71
N SER A 425 7.02 -12.49 -11.82
CA SER A 425 7.68 -12.53 -10.52
C SER A 425 6.74 -12.12 -9.39
N THR A 426 7.01 -12.64 -8.18
CA THR A 426 6.25 -12.30 -6.96
C THR A 426 7.19 -11.88 -5.86
N PHE A 427 6.80 -10.85 -5.10
CA PHE A 427 7.62 -10.19 -4.09
C PHE A 427 6.76 -9.66 -2.94
N ASP A 428 7.39 -9.15 -1.90
CA ASP A 428 6.67 -8.56 -0.77
C ASP A 428 6.15 -7.13 -1.08
N SER A 429 5.31 -6.62 -0.20
CA SER A 429 4.67 -5.32 -0.40
C SER A 429 5.65 -4.15 -0.37
N SER A 430 6.77 -4.23 0.36
CA SER A 430 7.76 -3.15 0.38
C SER A 430 8.50 -3.02 -0.96
N GLU A 431 8.83 -4.14 -1.59
CA GLU A 431 9.42 -4.17 -2.92
C GLU A 431 8.43 -3.70 -3.98
N SER A 432 7.19 -4.19 -3.93
CA SER A 432 6.12 -3.79 -4.85
C SER A 432 5.92 -2.28 -4.88
N PHE A 433 5.74 -1.66 -3.73
CA PHE A 433 5.59 -0.21 -3.63
C PHE A 433 6.89 0.55 -3.86
N GLY A 434 8.03 -0.08 -3.65
CA GLY A 434 9.34 0.44 -4.04
C GLY A 434 9.44 0.66 -5.54
N MET A 435 8.97 -0.30 -6.37
CA MET A 435 8.90 -0.16 -7.83
C MET A 435 8.02 1.01 -8.25
N ILE A 436 6.87 1.19 -7.60
CA ILE A 436 5.94 2.28 -7.90
C ILE A 436 6.55 3.64 -7.57
N ARG A 437 6.99 3.86 -6.35
CA ARG A 437 7.58 5.13 -5.91
C ARG A 437 8.89 5.46 -6.63
N GLY A 438 9.65 4.42 -6.99
CA GLY A 438 10.90 4.53 -7.74
C GLY A 438 10.73 4.86 -9.21
N GLY A 439 9.46 4.92 -9.74
CA GLY A 439 9.19 5.27 -11.12
C GLY A 439 9.50 4.15 -12.13
N HIS A 440 9.44 2.88 -11.70
CA HIS A 440 9.63 1.72 -12.59
C HIS A 440 8.34 1.25 -13.27
N VAL A 441 7.22 1.91 -12.97
CA VAL A 441 5.92 1.69 -13.62
C VAL A 441 5.68 2.81 -14.61
N ASP A 442 5.47 2.48 -15.91
CA ASP A 442 5.32 3.48 -16.97
C ASP A 442 3.97 4.18 -16.91
N VAL A 443 2.90 3.44 -16.61
CA VAL A 443 1.52 3.94 -16.61
C VAL A 443 0.76 3.41 -15.41
N SER A 444 0.05 4.30 -14.70
CA SER A 444 -0.96 3.94 -13.71
C SER A 444 -2.33 4.47 -14.16
N ILE A 445 -3.32 3.59 -14.27
CA ILE A 445 -4.70 3.96 -14.63
C ILE A 445 -5.58 3.83 -13.39
N LEU A 446 -6.27 4.91 -13.00
CA LEU A 446 -7.03 4.99 -11.75
C LEU A 446 -8.45 5.53 -11.99
N GLY A 447 -9.39 5.12 -11.15
CA GLY A 447 -10.71 5.75 -11.07
C GLY A 447 -10.68 7.06 -10.28
N ALA A 448 -11.69 7.92 -10.48
CA ALA A 448 -11.83 9.20 -9.78
C ALA A 448 -13.24 9.44 -9.23
N LEU A 449 -13.30 10.15 -8.11
CA LEU A 449 -14.49 10.86 -7.64
C LEU A 449 -14.51 12.29 -8.19
N GLN A 450 -13.36 12.98 -8.15
CA GLN A 450 -13.13 14.29 -8.74
C GLN A 450 -11.71 14.38 -9.30
N VAL A 451 -11.55 15.15 -10.39
CA VAL A 451 -10.25 15.55 -10.94
C VAL A 451 -10.31 17.04 -11.21
N SER A 452 -9.27 17.80 -10.81
CA SER A 452 -9.22 19.23 -11.10
C SER A 452 -8.59 19.54 -12.46
N ALA A 453 -8.80 20.77 -12.95
CA ALA A 453 -8.16 21.29 -14.16
C ALA A 453 -6.62 21.23 -14.08
N ALA A 454 -6.06 21.37 -12.88
CA ALA A 454 -4.63 21.29 -12.62
C ALA A 454 -4.10 19.85 -12.45
N GLY A 455 -4.98 18.83 -12.52
CA GLY A 455 -4.61 17.43 -12.38
C GLY A 455 -4.56 16.91 -10.94
N ASP A 456 -5.22 17.57 -10.00
CA ASP A 456 -5.42 17.00 -8.67
C ASP A 456 -6.39 15.83 -8.76
N LEU A 457 -6.15 14.78 -7.98
CA LEU A 457 -6.99 13.58 -7.92
C LEU A 457 -7.60 13.39 -6.54
N ALA A 458 -8.90 13.14 -6.47
CA ALA A 458 -9.62 12.70 -5.28
C ALA A 458 -10.41 11.42 -5.58
N ASN A 459 -10.13 10.31 -4.86
CA ASN A 459 -10.80 9.03 -5.15
C ASN A 459 -11.03 8.11 -3.95
N TYR A 460 -10.74 8.51 -2.71
CA TYR A 460 -10.75 7.57 -1.60
C TYR A 460 -11.75 7.91 -0.47
N MET A 461 -12.20 9.16 -0.37
CA MET A 461 -13.03 9.61 0.74
C MET A 461 -14.06 10.67 0.32
N ILE A 462 -15.27 10.56 0.86
CA ILE A 462 -16.27 11.63 0.86
C ILE A 462 -16.57 11.94 2.33
N PRO A 463 -16.16 13.11 2.86
CA PRO A 463 -16.34 13.45 4.27
C PRO A 463 -17.79 13.27 4.75
N GLY A 464 -17.98 12.59 5.87
CA GLY A 464 -19.29 12.31 6.46
C GLY A 464 -20.16 11.28 5.74
N LYS A 465 -19.72 10.72 4.60
CA LYS A 465 -20.49 9.73 3.81
C LYS A 465 -19.74 8.45 3.51
N VAL A 466 -18.47 8.55 3.13
CA VAL A 466 -17.65 7.41 2.71
C VAL A 466 -16.26 7.57 3.28
N PHE A 467 -15.83 6.60 4.09
CA PHE A 467 -14.51 6.55 4.70
C PHE A 467 -13.89 5.17 4.44
N LYS A 468 -13.38 4.97 3.22
CA LYS A 468 -12.81 3.66 2.83
C LYS A 468 -11.31 3.54 3.07
N GLY A 469 -10.60 4.65 3.05
CA GLY A 469 -9.14 4.67 3.04
C GLY A 469 -8.55 4.66 1.62
N MET A 470 -7.28 5.07 1.52
CA MET A 470 -6.62 5.33 0.25
C MET A 470 -6.04 4.07 -0.40
N GLY A 471 -5.85 2.98 0.34
CA GLY A 471 -5.13 1.81 -0.19
C GLY A 471 -3.77 2.20 -0.75
N GLY A 472 -3.45 1.69 -1.94
CA GLY A 472 -2.23 2.03 -2.69
C GLY A 472 -2.33 3.28 -3.57
N ALA A 473 -3.51 3.89 -3.69
CA ALA A 473 -3.72 4.97 -4.68
C ALA A 473 -2.78 6.16 -4.52
N MET A 474 -2.48 6.58 -3.30
CA MET A 474 -1.54 7.69 -3.05
C MET A 474 -0.11 7.35 -3.46
N ASP A 475 0.31 6.09 -3.28
CA ASP A 475 1.62 5.62 -3.72
C ASP A 475 1.69 5.56 -5.25
N LEU A 476 0.63 5.07 -5.91
CA LEU A 476 0.54 4.95 -7.37
C LEU A 476 0.67 6.29 -8.09
N VAL A 477 0.25 7.40 -7.47
CA VAL A 477 0.34 8.74 -8.05
C VAL A 477 1.52 9.54 -7.51
N SER A 478 2.37 8.94 -6.69
CA SER A 478 3.42 9.66 -5.96
C SER A 478 4.61 10.08 -6.84
N ASN A 479 4.77 9.53 -8.04
CA ASN A 479 5.87 9.85 -8.95
C ASN A 479 5.38 10.22 -10.37
N PRO A 480 4.59 11.30 -10.52
CA PRO A 480 3.94 11.65 -11.77
C PRO A 480 4.89 12.16 -12.87
N ASP A 481 6.17 12.39 -12.55
CA ASP A 481 7.18 12.81 -13.52
C ASP A 481 7.80 11.63 -14.27
N GLN A 482 7.75 10.44 -13.70
CA GLN A 482 8.24 9.20 -14.31
C GLN A 482 7.12 8.24 -14.70
N THR A 483 5.99 8.27 -13.98
CA THR A 483 4.82 7.44 -14.23
C THR A 483 3.69 8.27 -14.82
N LYS A 484 3.21 7.92 -16.00
CA LYS A 484 2.02 8.57 -16.58
C LYS A 484 0.78 8.19 -15.80
N ILE A 485 0.07 9.18 -15.23
CA ILE A 485 -1.15 8.96 -14.47
C ILE A 485 -2.37 9.26 -15.35
N VAL A 486 -3.15 8.22 -15.61
CA VAL A 486 -4.37 8.27 -16.41
C VAL A 486 -5.58 8.05 -15.51
N VAL A 487 -6.56 8.92 -15.61
CA VAL A 487 -7.84 8.74 -14.92
C VAL A 487 -8.90 8.23 -15.88
N THR A 488 -9.64 7.22 -15.45
CA THR A 488 -10.85 6.72 -16.14
C THR A 488 -12.06 6.87 -15.25
N THR A 489 -13.09 7.59 -15.70
CA THR A 489 -14.28 7.85 -14.90
C THR A 489 -15.47 8.22 -15.78
N ASP A 490 -16.70 8.09 -15.28
CA ASP A 490 -17.86 8.76 -15.91
C ASP A 490 -17.67 10.26 -15.81
N HIS A 491 -18.10 11.01 -16.81
CA HIS A 491 -17.94 12.47 -16.89
C HIS A 491 -18.71 13.19 -15.77
N VAL A 492 -19.90 12.70 -15.48
CA VAL A 492 -20.76 13.19 -14.41
C VAL A 492 -21.07 12.09 -13.39
N ASP A 493 -21.44 12.48 -12.21
CA ASP A 493 -21.91 11.54 -11.18
C ASP A 493 -23.41 11.13 -11.43
N LYS A 494 -23.93 10.26 -10.58
CA LYS A 494 -25.32 9.78 -10.66
C LYS A 494 -26.39 10.88 -10.48
N TYR A 495 -25.98 12.08 -10.08
CA TYR A 495 -26.85 13.24 -9.93
C TYR A 495 -26.67 14.27 -11.07
N GLY A 496 -25.84 13.95 -12.07
CA GLY A 496 -25.51 14.83 -13.18
C GLY A 496 -24.43 15.89 -12.86
N GLN A 497 -23.78 15.80 -11.70
CA GLN A 497 -22.73 16.76 -11.35
C GLN A 497 -21.39 16.37 -11.98
N SER A 498 -20.67 17.36 -12.51
CA SER A 498 -19.36 17.14 -13.10
C SER A 498 -18.35 16.55 -12.11
N LYS A 499 -17.60 15.57 -12.57
CA LYS A 499 -16.42 15.06 -11.84
C LYS A 499 -15.14 15.78 -12.24
N ILE A 500 -15.17 16.53 -13.34
CA ILE A 500 -14.07 17.37 -13.81
C ILE A 500 -14.35 18.80 -13.32
N VAL A 501 -13.57 19.25 -12.35
CA VAL A 501 -13.83 20.47 -11.58
C VAL A 501 -12.65 21.44 -11.65
N GLU A 502 -12.88 22.73 -11.40
CA GLU A 502 -11.79 23.70 -11.34
C GLU A 502 -10.81 23.35 -10.21
N ASN A 503 -11.33 23.10 -9.01
CA ASN A 503 -10.57 22.64 -7.84
C ASN A 503 -11.33 21.51 -7.16
N CYS A 504 -10.63 20.48 -6.72
CA CYS A 504 -11.26 19.40 -5.96
C CYS A 504 -11.78 19.90 -4.62
N SER A 505 -13.03 19.57 -4.29
CA SER A 505 -13.63 19.81 -2.98
C SER A 505 -13.47 18.62 -2.03
N LEU A 506 -13.11 17.46 -2.58
CA LEU A 506 -12.88 16.23 -1.83
C LEU A 506 -11.39 16.11 -1.45
N PRO A 507 -11.08 15.37 -0.37
CA PRO A 507 -9.70 15.11 0.06
C PRO A 507 -8.86 14.49 -1.06
N LEU A 508 -7.68 15.09 -1.30
CA LEU A 508 -6.82 14.70 -2.40
C LEU A 508 -6.10 13.37 -2.15
N THR A 509 -6.06 12.55 -3.18
CA THR A 509 -5.18 11.39 -3.32
C THR A 509 -3.78 11.83 -3.76
N GLY A 510 -3.70 12.85 -4.61
CA GLY A 510 -2.47 13.49 -5.04
C GLY A 510 -2.76 14.84 -5.70
N ALA A 511 -1.84 15.78 -5.52
CA ALA A 511 -1.93 17.12 -6.09
C ALA A 511 -1.10 17.21 -7.37
N ARG A 512 -1.69 17.70 -8.47
CA ARG A 512 -1.07 17.86 -9.79
C ARG A 512 -0.41 16.60 -10.32
N VAL A 513 -1.11 15.47 -10.22
CA VAL A 513 -0.56 14.15 -10.60
C VAL A 513 -1.12 13.60 -11.91
N VAL A 514 -2.33 13.98 -12.28
CA VAL A 514 -3.02 13.44 -13.46
C VAL A 514 -2.49 14.08 -14.75
N SER A 515 -2.18 13.25 -15.75
CA SER A 515 -1.75 13.68 -17.09
C SER A 515 -2.86 13.60 -18.12
N THR A 516 -3.76 12.62 -18.00
CA THR A 516 -4.84 12.36 -18.98
C THR A 516 -6.11 11.96 -18.24
N ILE A 517 -7.24 12.54 -18.66
CA ILE A 517 -8.57 12.20 -18.14
C ILE A 517 -9.38 11.61 -19.29
N ILE A 518 -9.86 10.37 -19.13
CA ILE A 518 -10.70 9.66 -20.09
C ILE A 518 -12.08 9.46 -19.46
N THR A 519 -13.09 10.00 -20.10
CA THR A 519 -14.48 9.84 -19.68
C THR A 519 -15.29 9.11 -20.75
N ASP A 520 -16.54 8.83 -20.48
CA ASP A 520 -17.49 8.30 -21.47
C ASP A 520 -17.82 9.30 -22.59
N LEU A 521 -17.54 10.60 -22.40
CA LEU A 521 -17.86 11.67 -23.34
C LEU A 521 -16.65 12.21 -24.10
N CYS A 522 -15.47 12.23 -23.49
CA CYS A 522 -14.31 12.91 -24.08
C CYS A 522 -12.99 12.51 -23.40
N VAL A 523 -11.89 13.00 -23.97
CA VAL A 523 -10.54 12.91 -23.41
C VAL A 523 -9.98 14.32 -23.22
N PHE A 524 -9.43 14.55 -22.02
CA PHE A 524 -8.65 15.73 -21.71
C PHE A 524 -7.18 15.39 -21.49
N GLN A 525 -6.30 16.26 -21.95
CA GLN A 525 -4.89 16.32 -21.53
C GLN A 525 -4.72 17.42 -20.49
N VAL A 526 -3.92 17.14 -19.48
CA VAL A 526 -3.62 18.07 -18.39
C VAL A 526 -2.17 18.51 -18.47
N ASP A 527 -1.95 19.82 -18.59
CA ASP A 527 -0.64 20.41 -18.34
C ASP A 527 -0.50 20.67 -16.84
N ARG A 528 0.19 19.76 -16.15
CA ARG A 528 0.39 19.83 -14.69
C ARG A 528 1.21 21.05 -14.26
N ALA A 529 2.13 21.52 -15.09
CA ALA A 529 2.98 22.66 -14.78
C ALA A 529 2.19 23.97 -14.85
N MET A 530 1.43 24.15 -15.93
CA MET A 530 0.60 25.34 -16.12
C MET A 530 -0.73 25.25 -15.36
N GLY A 531 -1.18 24.05 -15.00
CA GLY A 531 -2.47 23.83 -14.35
C GLY A 531 -3.64 24.03 -15.32
N THR A 532 -3.49 23.65 -16.58
CA THR A 532 -4.48 23.85 -17.65
C THR A 532 -4.99 22.53 -18.23
N LEU A 533 -6.25 22.56 -18.66
CA LEU A 533 -6.97 21.42 -19.21
C LEU A 533 -7.26 21.66 -20.69
N THR A 534 -6.98 20.68 -21.55
CA THR A 534 -7.25 20.77 -22.99
C THR A 534 -8.09 19.58 -23.43
N LEU A 535 -9.25 19.84 -24.04
CA LEU A 535 -10.09 18.85 -24.70
C LEU A 535 -9.42 18.40 -26.00
N THR A 536 -9.10 17.11 -26.11
CA THR A 536 -8.35 16.55 -27.24
C THR A 536 -9.15 15.57 -28.08
N GLU A 537 -10.17 14.90 -27.52
CA GLU A 537 -10.98 13.92 -28.25
C GLU A 537 -12.44 13.98 -27.78
N LEU A 538 -13.38 13.73 -28.69
CA LEU A 538 -14.80 13.58 -28.40
C LEU A 538 -15.29 12.16 -28.69
N ALA A 539 -16.20 11.67 -27.86
CA ALA A 539 -16.94 10.43 -28.13
C ALA A 539 -17.90 10.61 -29.32
N PRO A 540 -18.25 9.53 -30.02
CA PRO A 540 -19.19 9.59 -31.14
C PRO A 540 -20.51 10.25 -30.75
N GLY A 541 -20.93 11.27 -31.53
CA GLY A 541 -22.18 12.00 -31.35
C GLY A 541 -22.15 13.09 -30.25
N VAL A 542 -21.03 13.27 -29.55
CA VAL A 542 -20.86 14.30 -28.51
C VAL A 542 -20.34 15.59 -29.14
N THR A 543 -20.84 16.73 -28.68
CA THR A 543 -20.41 18.06 -29.15
C THR A 543 -19.57 18.79 -28.11
N VAL A 544 -18.77 19.78 -28.58
CA VAL A 544 -17.98 20.63 -27.66
C VAL A 544 -18.89 21.42 -26.70
N ASP A 545 -20.07 21.82 -27.14
CA ASP A 545 -20.99 22.57 -26.30
C ASP A 545 -21.60 21.69 -25.20
N GLU A 546 -21.87 20.43 -25.50
CA GLU A 546 -22.27 19.45 -24.47
C GLU A 546 -21.15 19.26 -23.41
N ILE A 547 -19.89 19.21 -23.84
CA ILE A 547 -18.76 19.10 -22.89
C ILE A 547 -18.65 20.37 -22.05
N LYS A 548 -18.85 21.57 -22.61
CA LYS A 548 -18.86 22.82 -21.84
C LYS A 548 -19.97 22.84 -20.79
N GLU A 549 -21.16 22.36 -21.14
CA GLU A 549 -22.31 22.29 -20.21
C GLU A 549 -22.05 21.33 -19.04
N LYS A 550 -21.40 20.19 -19.33
CA LYS A 550 -21.20 19.11 -18.34
C LYS A 550 -19.88 19.18 -17.57
N THR A 551 -18.98 20.11 -17.91
CA THR A 551 -17.66 20.29 -17.27
C THR A 551 -17.66 21.53 -16.40
N ALA A 552 -17.37 21.35 -15.10
CA ALA A 552 -17.31 22.49 -14.16
C ALA A 552 -15.94 23.20 -14.14
N ALA A 553 -14.95 22.69 -14.87
CA ALA A 553 -13.64 23.29 -15.04
C ALA A 553 -13.54 24.07 -16.36
N ASN A 554 -12.72 25.12 -16.37
CA ASN A 554 -12.34 25.79 -17.62
C ASN A 554 -11.37 24.91 -18.41
N PHE A 555 -11.51 24.88 -19.73
CA PHE A 555 -10.63 24.13 -20.62
C PHE A 555 -10.48 24.79 -21.97
N ALA A 556 -9.34 24.57 -22.62
CA ALA A 556 -9.11 24.88 -24.03
C ALA A 556 -9.56 23.71 -24.91
N VAL A 557 -9.85 23.99 -26.18
CA VAL A 557 -10.15 22.98 -27.21
C VAL A 557 -8.94 22.87 -28.11
N ALA A 558 -8.45 21.66 -28.36
CA ALA A 558 -7.33 21.45 -29.28
C ALA A 558 -7.69 21.85 -30.70
N GLU A 559 -6.75 22.44 -31.42
CA GLU A 559 -6.92 22.83 -32.87
C GLU A 559 -7.30 21.60 -33.70
N ASN A 560 -6.69 20.45 -33.44
CA ASN A 560 -6.98 19.19 -34.11
C ASN A 560 -7.74 18.26 -33.12
N LEU A 561 -9.05 18.50 -32.98
CA LEU A 561 -9.91 17.71 -32.12
C LEU A 561 -10.10 16.30 -32.70
N GLY A 562 -9.63 15.30 -31.96
CA GLY A 562 -9.70 13.89 -32.33
C GLY A 562 -11.06 13.25 -32.02
N LYS A 563 -11.22 12.00 -32.47
CA LYS A 563 -12.35 11.14 -32.13
C LYS A 563 -11.91 10.06 -31.15
N MET A 564 -12.70 9.87 -30.12
CA MET A 564 -12.54 8.81 -29.15
C MET A 564 -13.16 7.53 -29.73
N GLU A 565 -12.35 6.72 -30.41
CA GLU A 565 -12.77 5.44 -31.01
C GLU A 565 -12.03 4.27 -30.36
#